data_f6f29532a65bdb5a43b62d4ca5f46e59
#
_entry.id   f6f29532a65bdb5a43b62d4ca5f46e59
#
_cell.length_a   1.000
_cell.length_b   1.000
_cell.length_c   1.000
_cell.angle_alpha   90.00
_cell.angle_beta   90.00
_cell.angle_gamma   90.00
#
_symmetry.space_group_name_H-M   'P 1'
#
loop_
_entity.id
_entity.type
_entity.pdbx_description
1 polymer ?
#
loop_
_entity_poly.entity_id
_entity_poly.type
_entity_poly.pdbx_seq_one_letter_code
_entity_poly.pdbx_strand_id
1 'polypeptide(L)'
;MLPLTVPHVFDFGDDKRLVGADLVRPEAWDALRIETDGPFGLPADRATWERTALEREDIVARGRAIAAWADAEGVGRIASYGVGGAALEFVLWRENPQREMVVSDYTPKAVERLAALFPEADVRKFDLLSDAPLEADLHLFHRIDTELTNRQWRELLRRFGDERVLLVATEVASGRRLSWEVRSLLTKRDATRAGWLRNRAAFERLWRRTHVATPLRMNDLYAWDLRPAASSRAATAAAR
;
A
#
# COMPACT_ATOMS: atom_id res chain seq x y z
N MET A 1 7.01 -17.34 -17.53
CA MET A 1 6.18 -17.84 -16.39
C MET A 1 4.74 -17.40 -16.62
N LEU A 2 3.74 -18.29 -16.42
CA LEU A 2 2.33 -17.90 -16.50
C LEU A 2 1.96 -17.00 -15.31
N PRO A 3 1.11 -15.99 -15.50
CA PRO A 3 0.62 -15.13 -14.44
C PRO A 3 -0.34 -15.89 -13.54
N LEU A 4 0.01 -16.00 -12.27
CA LEU A 4 -0.76 -16.70 -11.25
C LEU A 4 -1.16 -15.75 -10.13
N THR A 5 -2.44 -15.79 -9.76
CA THR A 5 -3.01 -15.09 -8.62
C THR A 5 -3.84 -16.09 -7.84
N VAL A 6 -3.58 -16.20 -6.55
CA VAL A 6 -4.33 -17.10 -5.65
C VAL A 6 -4.88 -16.32 -4.47
N PRO A 7 -6.04 -16.72 -3.91
CA PRO A 7 -6.49 -16.19 -2.64
C PRO A 7 -5.42 -16.40 -1.58
N HIS A 8 -5.21 -15.39 -0.75
CA HIS A 8 -4.26 -15.44 0.35
C HIS A 8 -4.99 -15.80 1.65
N VAL A 9 -4.36 -16.65 2.43
CA VAL A 9 -4.83 -16.96 3.79
C VAL A 9 -4.07 -16.06 4.74
N PHE A 10 -4.74 -15.03 5.25
CA PHE A 10 -4.21 -14.23 6.34
C PHE A 10 -4.37 -15.00 7.65
N ASP A 11 -3.30 -15.03 8.42
CA ASP A 11 -3.32 -15.49 9.80
C ASP A 11 -3.22 -14.24 10.70
N PHE A 12 -4.35 -13.81 11.21
CA PHE A 12 -4.42 -12.71 12.17
C PHE A 12 -4.18 -13.17 13.62
N GLY A 13 -3.68 -14.39 13.80
CA GLY A 13 -3.53 -15.02 15.11
C GLY A 13 -4.90 -15.26 15.76
N ASP A 14 -5.01 -14.88 17.04
CA ASP A 14 -6.27 -15.02 17.80
C ASP A 14 -7.30 -13.93 17.52
N ASP A 15 -6.99 -12.95 16.68
CA ASP A 15 -7.91 -11.87 16.36
C ASP A 15 -8.94 -12.29 15.29
N LYS A 16 -9.99 -12.99 15.76
CA LYS A 16 -11.09 -13.47 14.93
C LYS A 16 -12.05 -12.38 14.44
N ARG A 17 -11.80 -11.10 14.79
CA ARG A 17 -12.67 -9.98 14.41
C ARG A 17 -12.56 -9.60 12.93
N LEU A 18 -11.46 -10.00 12.28
CA LEU A 18 -11.26 -9.77 10.86
C LEU A 18 -11.44 -11.07 10.07
N VAL A 19 -12.67 -11.39 9.70
CA VAL A 19 -13.01 -12.60 8.96
C VAL A 19 -13.40 -12.25 7.52
N GLY A 20 -12.58 -12.64 6.57
CA GLY A 20 -12.91 -12.71 5.15
C GLY A 20 -13.46 -11.41 4.53
N ALA A 21 -14.76 -11.33 4.33
CA ALA A 21 -15.41 -10.18 3.70
C ALA A 21 -15.34 -8.89 4.52
N ASP A 22 -15.06 -8.95 5.80
CA ASP A 22 -15.03 -7.79 6.69
C ASP A 22 -13.74 -6.96 6.52
N LEU A 23 -12.70 -7.54 5.93
CA LEU A 23 -11.47 -6.81 5.59
C LEU A 23 -11.65 -5.68 4.57
N VAL A 24 -12.79 -5.63 3.89
CA VAL A 24 -13.11 -4.54 2.95
C VAL A 24 -14.03 -3.49 3.57
N ARG A 25 -14.39 -3.62 4.84
CA ARG A 25 -15.28 -2.68 5.54
C ARG A 25 -14.47 -1.68 6.36
N PRO A 26 -14.69 -0.36 6.15
CA PRO A 26 -14.00 0.67 6.94
C PRO A 26 -14.18 0.48 8.45
N GLU A 27 -15.35 0.05 8.89
CA GLU A 27 -15.68 -0.12 10.31
C GLU A 27 -14.85 -1.21 10.99
N ALA A 28 -14.53 -2.31 10.27
CA ALA A 28 -13.71 -3.38 10.80
C ALA A 28 -12.26 -2.92 11.00
N TRP A 29 -11.73 -2.15 10.04
CA TRP A 29 -10.40 -1.55 10.15
C TRP A 29 -10.36 -0.44 11.20
N ASP A 30 -11.40 0.40 11.30
CA ASP A 30 -11.49 1.41 12.37
C ASP A 30 -11.46 0.75 13.75
N ALA A 31 -12.24 -0.33 13.97
CA ALA A 31 -12.20 -1.07 15.21
C ALA A 31 -10.81 -1.62 15.51
N LEU A 32 -10.15 -2.23 14.51
CA LEU A 32 -8.80 -2.76 14.67
C LEU A 32 -7.77 -1.66 14.98
N ARG A 33 -7.87 -0.49 14.33
CA ARG A 33 -6.94 0.62 14.52
C ARG A 33 -7.15 1.36 15.85
N ILE A 34 -8.38 1.48 16.30
CA ILE A 34 -8.75 2.37 17.41
C ILE A 34 -8.97 1.62 18.72
N GLU A 35 -9.45 0.38 18.65
CA GLU A 35 -9.91 -0.39 19.83
C GLU A 35 -8.89 -1.44 20.29
N THR A 36 -7.75 -1.58 19.61
CA THR A 36 -6.74 -2.58 19.96
C THR A 36 -5.38 -1.96 20.25
N ASP A 37 -4.68 -2.53 21.23
CA ASP A 37 -3.27 -2.23 21.52
C ASP A 37 -2.32 -3.14 20.70
N GLY A 38 -2.84 -3.86 19.73
CA GLY A 38 -2.08 -4.82 18.91
C GLY A 38 -1.23 -4.15 17.84
N PRO A 39 -0.52 -4.94 17.04
CA PRO A 39 0.43 -4.45 16.01
C PRO A 39 -0.25 -3.63 14.89
N PHE A 40 -1.58 -3.67 14.82
CA PHE A 40 -2.39 -2.86 13.91
C PHE A 40 -2.98 -1.63 14.59
N GLY A 41 -2.91 -1.54 15.93
CA GLY A 41 -3.44 -0.42 16.69
C GLY A 41 -2.71 0.89 16.40
N LEU A 42 -3.46 1.97 16.44
CA LEU A 42 -2.93 3.33 16.30
C LEU A 42 -2.88 3.95 17.70
N PRO A 43 -1.68 4.26 18.24
CA PRO A 43 -1.54 4.84 19.58
C PRO A 43 -2.37 6.11 19.77
N ALA A 44 -2.76 6.39 21.00
CA ALA A 44 -3.54 7.58 21.30
C ALA A 44 -2.70 8.85 21.38
N ASP A 45 -1.40 8.71 21.68
CA ASP A 45 -0.48 9.84 21.83
C ASP A 45 0.71 9.75 20.86
N ARG A 46 1.20 10.94 20.51
CA ARG A 46 2.27 11.10 19.52
C ARG A 46 3.59 10.44 19.94
N ALA A 47 3.99 10.59 21.19
CA ALA A 47 5.29 10.07 21.65
C ALA A 47 5.35 8.53 21.56
N THR A 48 4.25 7.85 21.91
CA THR A 48 4.11 6.41 21.75
C THR A 48 4.09 6.02 20.28
N TRP A 49 3.36 6.77 19.45
CA TRP A 49 3.29 6.52 18.01
C TRP A 49 4.66 6.63 17.33
N GLU A 50 5.41 7.73 17.58
CA GLU A 50 6.75 7.93 17.03
C GLU A 50 7.72 6.82 17.48
N ARG A 51 7.70 6.46 18.77
CA ARG A 51 8.53 5.38 19.30
C ARG A 51 8.21 4.06 18.60
N THR A 52 6.94 3.68 18.54
CA THR A 52 6.51 2.42 17.91
C THR A 52 6.85 2.38 16.42
N ALA A 53 6.74 3.50 15.70
CA ALA A 53 7.14 3.59 14.31
C ALA A 53 8.64 3.32 14.12
N LEU A 54 9.49 3.83 15.05
CA LEU A 54 10.94 3.73 14.97
C LEU A 54 11.50 2.41 15.53
N GLU A 55 10.78 1.70 16.38
CA GLU A 55 11.12 0.36 16.86
C GLU A 55 10.97 -0.71 15.77
N ARG A 56 10.26 -0.42 14.69
CA ARG A 56 10.06 -1.34 13.57
C ARG A 56 11.21 -1.25 12.56
N GLU A 57 12.29 -1.96 12.84
CA GLU A 57 13.53 -1.93 12.04
C GLU A 57 13.29 -2.16 10.53
N ASP A 58 12.38 -3.08 10.19
CA ASP A 58 12.01 -3.38 8.80
C ASP A 58 11.35 -2.18 8.10
N ILE A 59 10.49 -1.44 8.81
CA ILE A 59 9.83 -0.23 8.31
C ILE A 59 10.83 0.91 8.19
N VAL A 60 11.69 1.09 9.20
CA VAL A 60 12.72 2.13 9.19
C VAL A 60 13.69 1.93 8.02
N ALA A 61 14.21 0.71 7.85
CA ALA A 61 15.12 0.40 6.74
C ALA A 61 14.45 0.61 5.38
N ARG A 62 13.19 0.23 5.24
CA ARG A 62 12.41 0.41 4.02
C ARG A 62 12.10 1.88 3.75
N GLY A 63 11.69 2.64 4.77
CA GLY A 63 11.44 4.07 4.68
C GLY A 63 12.68 4.82 4.22
N ARG A 64 13.85 4.51 4.78
CA ARG A 64 15.13 5.09 4.35
C ARG A 64 15.48 4.75 2.90
N ALA A 65 15.26 3.50 2.48
CA ALA A 65 15.51 3.10 1.10
C ALA A 65 14.62 3.86 0.11
N ILE A 66 13.33 4.02 0.44
CA ILE A 66 12.39 4.79 -0.39
C ILE A 66 12.74 6.28 -0.36
N ALA A 67 13.11 6.85 0.80
CA ALA A 67 13.50 8.25 0.93
C ALA A 67 14.72 8.57 0.06
N ALA A 68 15.79 7.77 0.18
CA ALA A 68 17.00 7.95 -0.62
C ALA A 68 16.73 7.83 -2.14
N TRP A 69 15.89 6.88 -2.55
CA TRP A 69 15.47 6.75 -3.94
C TRP A 69 14.65 7.96 -4.40
N ALA A 70 13.70 8.43 -3.59
CA ALA A 70 12.86 9.58 -3.90
C ALA A 70 13.69 10.88 -4.04
N ASP A 71 14.71 11.06 -3.17
CA ASP A 71 15.63 12.20 -3.27
C ASP A 71 16.47 12.14 -4.56
N ALA A 72 17.00 10.97 -4.91
CA ALA A 72 17.74 10.77 -6.16
C ALA A 72 16.89 11.02 -7.41
N GLU A 73 15.57 10.81 -7.32
CA GLU A 73 14.60 11.04 -8.40
C GLU A 73 13.99 12.45 -8.38
N GLY A 74 14.37 13.31 -7.43
CA GLY A 74 13.87 14.68 -7.30
C GLY A 74 12.39 14.77 -6.90
N VAL A 75 11.87 13.77 -6.15
CA VAL A 75 10.47 13.73 -5.71
C VAL A 75 10.28 14.64 -4.50
N GLY A 76 9.55 15.75 -4.69
CA GLY A 76 9.24 16.73 -3.65
C GLY A 76 7.96 16.43 -2.87
N ARG A 77 6.94 15.85 -3.54
CA ARG A 77 5.64 15.58 -2.95
C ARG A 77 5.23 14.12 -3.17
N ILE A 78 4.91 13.43 -2.07
CA ILE A 78 4.46 12.02 -2.09
C ILE A 78 3.03 11.92 -1.55
N ALA A 79 2.13 11.30 -2.33
CA ALA A 79 0.84 10.85 -1.85
C ALA A 79 0.89 9.34 -1.55
N SER A 80 0.70 8.97 -0.29
CA SER A 80 0.70 7.57 0.17
C SER A 80 -0.71 7.12 0.54
N TYR A 81 -1.06 5.89 0.16
CA TYR A 81 -2.40 5.36 0.22
C TYR A 81 -2.51 4.10 1.07
N GLY A 82 -3.59 3.99 1.87
CA GLY A 82 -3.80 2.85 2.75
C GLY A 82 -2.74 2.75 3.84
N VAL A 83 -2.34 3.89 4.38
CA VAL A 83 -1.16 4.03 5.25
C VAL A 83 -1.32 3.35 6.62
N GLY A 84 -2.54 3.06 7.02
CA GLY A 84 -2.82 2.47 8.33
C GLY A 84 -2.28 3.34 9.47
N GLY A 85 -1.20 2.90 10.12
CA GLY A 85 -0.55 3.65 11.20
C GLY A 85 0.48 4.69 10.74
N ALA A 86 0.71 4.83 9.43
CA ALA A 86 1.65 5.77 8.78
C ALA A 86 3.10 5.73 9.31
N ALA A 87 3.53 4.58 9.84
CA ALA A 87 4.90 4.44 10.35
C ALA A 87 5.97 4.63 9.26
N LEU A 88 5.70 4.12 8.04
CA LEU A 88 6.59 4.31 6.88
C LEU A 88 6.67 5.78 6.48
N GLU A 89 5.52 6.44 6.40
CA GLU A 89 5.37 7.84 5.99
C GLU A 89 6.05 8.78 6.97
N PHE A 90 5.98 8.47 8.28
CA PHE A 90 6.71 9.19 9.31
C PHE A 90 8.24 9.09 9.10
N VAL A 91 8.74 7.89 8.78
CA VAL A 91 10.17 7.71 8.45
C VAL A 91 10.54 8.49 7.18
N LEU A 92 9.72 8.43 6.12
CA LEU A 92 9.96 9.18 4.87
C LEU A 92 10.06 10.69 5.11
N TRP A 93 9.14 11.24 5.90
CA TRP A 93 9.17 12.66 6.28
C TRP A 93 10.40 12.98 7.15
N ARG A 94 10.72 12.14 8.12
CA ARG A 94 11.85 12.35 9.02
C ARG A 94 13.21 12.35 8.32
N GLU A 95 13.39 11.53 7.30
CA GLU A 95 14.62 11.50 6.47
C GLU A 95 14.75 12.77 5.61
N ASN A 96 13.63 13.38 5.21
CA ASN A 96 13.62 14.67 4.50
C ASN A 96 12.37 15.50 4.90
N PRO A 97 12.46 16.36 5.94
CA PRO A 97 11.34 17.17 6.42
C PRO A 97 10.86 18.27 5.44
N GLN A 98 11.59 18.51 4.36
CA GLN A 98 11.15 19.41 3.29
C GLN A 98 10.22 18.73 2.29
N ARG A 99 10.13 17.41 2.34
CA ARG A 99 9.23 16.64 1.48
C ARG A 99 7.78 16.81 1.94
N GLU A 100 6.93 17.19 1.01
CA GLU A 100 5.50 17.27 1.27
C GLU A 100 4.89 15.87 1.29
N MET A 101 4.23 15.54 2.41
CA MET A 101 3.57 14.25 2.58
C MET A 101 2.05 14.42 2.59
N VAL A 102 1.38 13.75 1.65
CA VAL A 102 -0.07 13.54 1.71
C VAL A 102 -0.27 12.09 2.09
N VAL A 103 -0.85 11.82 3.26
CA VAL A 103 -1.09 10.46 3.74
C VAL A 103 -2.58 10.19 3.79
N SER A 104 -3.00 9.02 3.34
CA SER A 104 -4.42 8.76 3.21
C SER A 104 -4.81 7.33 3.59
N ASP A 105 -5.97 7.24 4.18
CA ASP A 105 -6.62 5.96 4.47
C ASP A 105 -8.13 6.11 4.22
N TYR A 106 -8.83 5.00 4.05
CA TYR A 106 -10.27 5.02 3.82
C TYR A 106 -11.08 4.94 5.13
N THR A 107 -10.42 4.67 6.27
CA THR A 107 -11.01 4.51 7.59
C THR A 107 -11.13 5.84 8.32
N PRO A 108 -12.36 6.36 8.59
CA PRO A 108 -12.53 7.74 9.04
C PRO A 108 -11.94 8.01 10.43
N LYS A 109 -12.13 7.09 11.40
CA LYS A 109 -11.60 7.29 12.77
C LYS A 109 -10.08 7.20 12.82
N ALA A 110 -9.48 6.32 12.00
CA ALA A 110 -8.03 6.24 11.91
C ALA A 110 -7.45 7.49 11.27
N VAL A 111 -8.09 8.04 10.23
CA VAL A 111 -7.69 9.32 9.61
C VAL A 111 -7.74 10.47 10.62
N GLU A 112 -8.83 10.59 11.39
CA GLU A 112 -8.97 11.63 12.42
C GLU A 112 -7.85 11.53 13.47
N ARG A 113 -7.59 10.32 13.99
CA ARG A 113 -6.51 10.10 14.97
C ARG A 113 -5.13 10.39 14.36
N LEU A 114 -4.89 9.93 13.13
CA LEU A 114 -3.63 10.12 12.45
C LEU A 114 -3.34 11.61 12.17
N ALA A 115 -4.36 12.42 11.85
CA ALA A 115 -4.21 13.86 11.67
C ALA A 115 -3.71 14.56 12.95
N ALA A 116 -4.10 14.07 14.12
CA ALA A 116 -3.60 14.57 15.40
C ALA A 116 -2.18 14.08 15.73
N LEU A 117 -1.81 12.87 15.28
CA LEU A 117 -0.49 12.27 15.53
C LEU A 117 0.59 12.78 14.58
N PHE A 118 0.21 13.10 13.34
CA PHE A 118 1.14 13.49 12.27
C PHE A 118 0.74 14.84 11.64
N PRO A 119 0.80 15.94 12.40
CA PRO A 119 0.38 17.28 11.92
C PRO A 119 1.29 17.85 10.82
N GLU A 120 2.46 17.25 10.56
CA GLU A 120 3.37 17.65 9.48
C GLU A 120 2.93 17.13 8.11
N ALA A 121 2.01 16.16 8.08
CA ALA A 121 1.45 15.61 6.85
C ALA A 121 0.03 16.14 6.60
N ASP A 122 -0.33 16.22 5.33
CA ASP A 122 -1.73 16.45 4.91
C ASP A 122 -2.47 15.11 4.99
N VAL A 123 -3.21 14.88 6.08
CA VAL A 123 -3.91 13.62 6.33
C VAL A 123 -5.31 13.66 5.76
N ARG A 124 -5.66 12.71 4.88
CA ARG A 124 -6.93 12.71 4.17
C ARG A 124 -7.64 11.37 4.24
N LYS A 125 -8.97 11.42 4.29
CA LYS A 125 -9.79 10.27 3.96
C LYS A 125 -9.79 10.09 2.44
N PHE A 126 -9.50 8.87 1.97
CA PHE A 126 -9.41 8.56 0.55
C PHE A 126 -9.78 7.10 0.27
N ASP A 127 -10.70 6.87 -0.64
CA ASP A 127 -11.04 5.54 -1.14
C ASP A 127 -10.37 5.28 -2.49
N LEU A 128 -9.39 4.39 -2.49
CA LEU A 128 -8.67 3.97 -3.70
C LEU A 128 -9.58 3.44 -4.81
N LEU A 129 -10.79 2.98 -4.49
CA LEU A 129 -11.69 2.39 -5.48
C LEU A 129 -12.57 3.43 -6.18
N SER A 130 -12.78 4.59 -5.56
CA SER A 130 -13.72 5.62 -6.08
C SER A 130 -13.07 6.96 -6.38
N ASP A 131 -12.10 7.40 -5.56
CA ASP A 131 -11.60 8.77 -5.62
C ASP A 131 -10.58 9.00 -6.75
N ALA A 132 -10.51 10.22 -7.26
CA ALA A 132 -9.50 10.62 -8.22
C ALA A 132 -8.11 10.76 -7.55
N PRO A 133 -6.99 10.53 -8.28
CA PRO A 133 -5.65 10.71 -7.73
C PRO A 133 -5.47 12.06 -7.06
N LEU A 134 -4.77 12.08 -5.92
CA LEU A 134 -4.34 13.30 -5.26
C LEU A 134 -3.22 13.97 -6.05
N GLU A 135 -3.03 15.27 -5.89
CA GLU A 135 -1.90 15.95 -6.52
C GLU A 135 -0.59 15.56 -5.83
N ALA A 136 0.36 14.99 -6.58
CA ALA A 136 1.67 14.58 -6.10
C ALA A 136 2.66 14.33 -7.25
N ASP A 137 3.96 14.35 -6.96
CA ASP A 137 5.01 13.92 -7.90
C ASP A 137 5.10 12.39 -7.96
N LEU A 138 4.71 11.74 -6.86
CA LEU A 138 4.76 10.28 -6.69
C LEU A 138 3.58 9.76 -5.88
N HIS A 139 2.94 8.72 -6.38
CA HIS A 139 1.89 7.98 -5.68
C HIS A 139 2.48 6.69 -5.10
N LEU A 140 2.50 6.56 -3.77
CA LEU A 140 3.07 5.42 -3.07
C LEU A 140 1.97 4.42 -2.67
N PHE A 141 2.06 3.21 -3.21
CA PHE A 141 1.26 2.05 -2.82
C PHE A 141 2.16 1.06 -2.08
N HIS A 142 2.15 1.12 -0.76
CA HIS A 142 2.99 0.29 0.08
C HIS A 142 2.17 -0.82 0.75
N ARG A 143 2.39 -2.07 0.32
CA ARG A 143 1.83 -3.29 0.90
C ARG A 143 0.29 -3.38 0.91
N ILE A 144 -0.38 -2.67 0.00
CA ILE A 144 -1.83 -2.79 -0.21
C ILE A 144 -2.17 -3.74 -1.38
N ASP A 145 -1.16 -4.36 -1.97
CA ASP A 145 -1.29 -5.22 -3.14
C ASP A 145 -2.14 -6.47 -2.90
N THR A 146 -2.19 -6.94 -1.65
CA THR A 146 -2.99 -8.10 -1.27
C THR A 146 -4.49 -7.79 -1.15
N GLU A 147 -4.88 -6.55 -0.91
CA GLU A 147 -6.26 -6.18 -0.59
C GLU A 147 -7.17 -6.11 -1.81
N LEU A 148 -6.61 -5.78 -2.98
CA LEU A 148 -7.37 -5.56 -4.19
C LEU A 148 -7.32 -6.76 -5.16
N THR A 149 -8.45 -7.06 -5.79
CA THR A 149 -8.52 -8.02 -6.89
C THR A 149 -7.75 -7.51 -8.12
N ASN A 150 -7.42 -8.42 -9.06
CA ASN A 150 -6.77 -8.02 -10.32
C ASN A 150 -7.63 -7.07 -11.17
N ARG A 151 -8.97 -7.11 -11.02
CA ARG A 151 -9.87 -6.19 -11.71
C ARG A 151 -9.76 -4.80 -11.10
N GLN A 152 -9.86 -4.70 -9.77
CA GLN A 152 -9.73 -3.43 -9.04
C GLN A 152 -8.37 -2.77 -9.27
N TRP A 153 -7.27 -3.55 -9.23
CA TRP A 153 -5.93 -3.04 -9.56
C TRP A 153 -5.83 -2.45 -10.96
N ARG A 154 -6.36 -3.14 -11.98
CA ARG A 154 -6.35 -2.61 -13.34
C ARG A 154 -7.18 -1.35 -13.51
N GLU A 155 -8.31 -1.27 -12.80
CA GLU A 155 -9.16 -0.08 -12.76
C GLU A 155 -8.44 1.08 -12.07
N LEU A 156 -7.83 0.82 -10.90
CA LEU A 156 -7.01 1.78 -10.18
C LEU A 156 -5.88 2.33 -11.06
N LEU A 157 -5.04 1.46 -11.61
CA LEU A 157 -3.91 1.88 -12.45
C LEU A 157 -4.34 2.55 -13.77
N ARG A 158 -5.57 2.35 -14.22
CA ARG A 158 -6.13 3.10 -15.34
C ARG A 158 -6.47 4.54 -14.91
N ARG A 159 -7.01 4.75 -13.70
CA ARG A 159 -7.27 6.10 -13.15
C ARG A 159 -5.98 6.84 -12.84
N PHE A 160 -4.94 6.14 -12.43
CA PHE A 160 -3.59 6.66 -12.20
C PHE A 160 -2.71 6.60 -13.47
N GLY A 161 -3.31 6.47 -14.65
CA GLY A 161 -2.59 6.21 -15.91
C GLY A 161 -1.61 7.29 -16.33
N ASP A 162 -1.84 8.53 -15.92
CA ASP A 162 -0.96 9.68 -16.19
C ASP A 162 -0.01 10.00 -15.02
N GLU A 163 -0.10 9.23 -13.93
CA GLU A 163 0.63 9.46 -12.70
C GLU A 163 1.84 8.54 -12.56
N ARG A 164 2.87 8.99 -11.86
CA ARG A 164 4.00 8.15 -11.45
C ARG A 164 3.64 7.40 -10.18
N VAL A 165 3.79 6.08 -10.19
CA VAL A 165 3.43 5.21 -9.06
C VAL A 165 4.65 4.40 -8.59
N LEU A 166 4.95 4.43 -7.30
CA LEU A 166 5.82 3.46 -6.67
C LEU A 166 4.97 2.39 -5.99
N LEU A 167 4.96 1.19 -6.57
CA LEU A 167 4.30 0.03 -5.98
C LEU A 167 5.33 -0.81 -5.22
N VAL A 168 5.18 -0.90 -3.90
CA VAL A 168 5.98 -1.78 -3.03
C VAL A 168 5.10 -2.95 -2.60
N ALA A 169 5.40 -4.14 -3.11
CA ALA A 169 4.56 -5.32 -2.86
C ALA A 169 4.80 -5.91 -1.47
N THR A 170 3.74 -6.43 -0.86
CA THR A 170 3.82 -7.22 0.38
C THR A 170 4.67 -8.47 0.16
N GLU A 171 4.38 -9.21 -0.91
CA GLU A 171 5.12 -10.39 -1.31
C GLU A 171 4.96 -10.63 -2.82
N VAL A 172 6.06 -10.96 -3.50
CA VAL A 172 6.01 -11.55 -4.84
C VAL A 172 6.13 -13.06 -4.71
N ALA A 173 5.00 -13.73 -4.81
CA ALA A 173 4.91 -15.14 -4.50
C ALA A 173 5.71 -16.02 -5.47
N SER A 174 6.57 -16.87 -4.93
CA SER A 174 7.22 -17.94 -5.67
C SER A 174 6.23 -19.06 -6.00
N GLY A 175 6.58 -19.94 -6.96
CA GLY A 175 5.77 -21.11 -7.25
C GLY A 175 5.54 -22.02 -6.03
N ARG A 176 6.56 -22.16 -5.16
CA ARG A 176 6.47 -22.89 -3.89
C ARG A 176 5.48 -22.23 -2.92
N ARG A 177 5.50 -20.89 -2.81
CA ARG A 177 4.56 -20.13 -1.97
C ARG A 177 3.13 -20.29 -2.45
N LEU A 178 2.89 -20.14 -3.75
CA LEU A 178 1.57 -20.33 -4.35
C LEU A 178 1.03 -21.76 -4.15
N SER A 179 1.88 -22.78 -4.30
CA SER A 179 1.49 -24.17 -4.04
C SER A 179 1.11 -24.39 -2.57
N TRP A 180 1.82 -23.77 -1.65
CA TRP A 180 1.49 -23.81 -0.23
C TRP A 180 0.14 -23.15 0.06
N GLU A 181 -0.15 -22.01 -0.54
CA GLU A 181 -1.45 -21.33 -0.41
C GLU A 181 -2.61 -22.18 -0.93
N VAL A 182 -2.45 -22.75 -2.13
CA VAL A 182 -3.46 -23.66 -2.69
C VAL A 182 -3.70 -24.85 -1.75
N ARG A 183 -2.63 -25.46 -1.22
CA ARG A 183 -2.75 -26.54 -0.25
C ARG A 183 -3.47 -26.09 1.03
N SER A 184 -3.13 -24.91 1.56
CA SER A 184 -3.76 -24.33 2.75
C SER A 184 -5.25 -24.07 2.53
N LEU A 185 -5.64 -23.58 1.35
CA LEU A 185 -7.05 -23.40 0.97
C LEU A 185 -7.85 -24.69 0.96
N LEU A 186 -7.20 -25.82 0.61
CA LEU A 186 -7.84 -27.13 0.54
C LEU A 186 -7.92 -27.81 1.92
N THR A 187 -6.96 -27.53 2.81
CA THR A 187 -6.82 -28.26 4.09
C THR A 187 -7.35 -27.49 5.29
N LYS A 188 -7.27 -26.15 5.27
CA LYS A 188 -7.73 -25.29 6.39
C LYS A 188 -9.14 -24.77 6.10
N ARG A 189 -10.15 -25.45 6.64
CA ARG A 189 -11.57 -25.09 6.42
C ARG A 189 -11.96 -23.77 7.06
N ASP A 190 -11.34 -23.43 8.19
CA ASP A 190 -11.68 -22.26 9.00
C ASP A 190 -10.72 -21.08 8.84
N ALA A 191 -9.80 -21.15 7.85
CA ALA A 191 -8.86 -20.07 7.61
C ALA A 191 -9.53 -18.88 6.95
N THR A 192 -9.27 -17.70 7.48
CA THR A 192 -9.71 -16.43 6.90
C THR A 192 -9.06 -16.23 5.54
N ARG A 193 -9.88 -16.18 4.51
CA ARG A 193 -9.44 -15.91 3.14
C ARG A 193 -9.53 -14.42 2.91
N ALA A 194 -8.41 -13.75 3.06
CA ALA A 194 -8.35 -12.32 2.89
C ALA A 194 -7.22 -11.95 1.94
N GLY A 195 -7.59 -11.33 0.84
CA GLY A 195 -6.62 -10.80 -0.10
C GLY A 195 -6.11 -11.78 -1.15
N TRP A 196 -5.04 -11.38 -1.81
CA TRP A 196 -4.54 -12.01 -3.03
C TRP A 196 -3.02 -12.03 -3.08
N LEU A 197 -2.43 -13.20 -3.29
CA LEU A 197 -1.00 -13.32 -3.62
C LEU A 197 -0.80 -13.44 -5.13
N ARG A 198 0.25 -12.79 -5.61
CA ARG A 198 0.60 -12.72 -7.03
C ARG A 198 2.04 -13.12 -7.27
N ASN A 199 2.29 -13.84 -8.37
CA ASN A 199 3.64 -13.96 -8.89
C ASN A 199 4.00 -12.71 -9.74
N ARG A 200 5.29 -12.57 -10.08
CA ARG A 200 5.79 -11.44 -10.85
C ARG A 200 5.02 -11.22 -12.17
N ALA A 201 4.74 -12.28 -12.91
CA ALA A 201 4.02 -12.18 -14.17
C ALA A 201 2.57 -11.71 -13.99
N ALA A 202 1.93 -12.02 -12.86
CA ALA A 202 0.61 -11.50 -12.53
C ALA A 202 0.65 -10.01 -12.21
N PHE A 203 1.66 -9.54 -11.45
CA PHE A 203 1.88 -8.12 -11.23
C PHE A 203 2.08 -7.37 -12.55
N GLU A 204 3.00 -7.82 -13.41
CA GLU A 204 3.29 -7.20 -14.71
C GLU A 204 2.03 -7.05 -15.61
N ARG A 205 1.06 -7.96 -15.48
CA ARG A 205 -0.23 -7.84 -16.17
C ARG A 205 -1.14 -6.72 -15.66
N LEU A 206 -0.92 -6.21 -14.44
CA LEU A 206 -1.78 -5.18 -13.87
C LEU A 206 -1.58 -3.85 -14.61
N TRP A 207 -0.33 -3.48 -14.88
CA TRP A 207 0.05 -2.15 -15.39
C TRP A 207 0.48 -2.09 -16.86
N ARG A 208 0.73 -3.22 -17.53
CA ARG A 208 1.33 -3.26 -18.88
C ARG A 208 0.64 -2.41 -19.96
N ARG A 209 -0.61 -1.98 -19.73
CA ARG A 209 -1.38 -1.14 -20.65
C ARG A 209 -1.33 0.34 -20.31
N THR A 210 -0.92 0.68 -19.13
CA THR A 210 -0.97 2.05 -18.59
C THR A 210 0.41 2.58 -18.24
N HIS A 211 1.33 1.69 -17.83
CA HIS A 211 2.64 2.10 -17.35
C HIS A 211 3.76 1.24 -17.91
N VAL A 212 4.95 1.86 -17.95
CA VAL A 212 6.23 1.18 -18.09
C VAL A 212 6.82 1.01 -16.69
N ALA A 213 7.28 -0.18 -16.36
CA ALA A 213 7.75 -0.52 -15.02
C ALA A 213 9.26 -0.72 -14.98
N THR A 214 9.93 -0.04 -14.05
CA THR A 214 11.32 -0.31 -13.67
C THR A 214 11.33 -1.09 -12.36
N PRO A 215 11.85 -2.33 -12.33
CA PRO A 215 11.90 -3.12 -11.10
C PRO A 215 12.95 -2.55 -10.15
N LEU A 216 12.59 -2.52 -8.87
CA LEU A 216 13.40 -2.01 -7.77
C LEU A 216 13.39 -2.99 -6.59
N ARG A 217 14.26 -2.70 -5.61
CA ARG A 217 14.23 -3.30 -4.28
C ARG A 217 14.17 -2.19 -3.25
N MET A 218 13.17 -2.25 -2.38
CA MET A 218 13.04 -1.36 -1.22
C MET A 218 13.32 -2.17 0.03
N ASN A 219 14.61 -2.21 0.39
CA ASN A 219 15.14 -3.13 1.41
C ASN A 219 14.84 -4.60 1.02
N ASP A 220 14.02 -5.29 1.78
CA ASP A 220 13.64 -6.71 1.60
C ASP A 220 12.52 -6.92 0.57
N LEU A 221 11.75 -5.88 0.22
CA LEU A 221 10.58 -5.99 -0.63
C LEU A 221 10.86 -5.70 -2.11
N TYR A 222 10.12 -6.38 -2.97
CA TYR A 222 10.04 -6.03 -4.38
C TYR A 222 9.22 -4.76 -4.56
N ALA A 223 9.70 -3.90 -5.46
CA ALA A 223 9.00 -2.69 -5.85
C ALA A 223 9.10 -2.45 -7.35
N TRP A 224 8.26 -1.57 -7.86
CA TRP A 224 8.30 -1.10 -9.25
C TRP A 224 8.03 0.40 -9.28
N ASP A 225 8.92 1.16 -9.94
CA ASP A 225 8.65 2.51 -10.40
C ASP A 225 7.84 2.40 -11.69
N LEU A 226 6.57 2.75 -11.61
CA LEU A 226 5.63 2.71 -12.72
C LEU A 226 5.49 4.14 -13.27
N ARG A 227 5.95 4.33 -14.51
CA ARG A 227 5.83 5.62 -15.20
C ARG A 227 4.78 5.52 -16.32
N PRO A 228 3.97 6.56 -16.56
CA PRO A 228 2.98 6.57 -17.62
C PRO A 228 3.56 6.09 -18.95
N ALA A 229 2.83 5.22 -19.65
CA ALA A 229 3.21 4.83 -21.00
C ALA A 229 3.01 6.01 -21.97
N ALA A 230 3.89 6.17 -22.94
CA ALA A 230 3.88 7.32 -23.86
C ALA A 230 2.53 7.51 -24.64
N SER A 231 1.78 6.43 -24.80
CA SER A 231 0.46 6.46 -25.46
C SER A 231 -0.65 7.10 -24.61
N SER A 232 -0.52 7.12 -23.27
CA SER A 232 -1.53 7.75 -22.40
C SER A 232 -1.45 9.27 -22.48
N ARG A 233 -0.23 9.84 -22.53
CA ARG A 233 -0.01 11.29 -22.63
C ARG A 233 -0.62 11.92 -23.89
N ALA A 234 -0.61 11.21 -25.04
CA ALA A 234 -1.16 11.71 -26.30
C ALA A 234 -2.70 11.79 -26.27
N ALA A 235 -3.37 10.86 -25.59
CA ALA A 235 -4.83 10.84 -25.49
C ALA A 235 -5.35 11.96 -24.57
N THR A 236 -4.65 12.28 -23.47
CA THR A 236 -5.05 13.34 -22.53
C THR A 236 -4.81 14.75 -23.11
N ALA A 237 -3.75 14.92 -23.92
CA ALA A 237 -3.47 16.20 -24.59
C ALA A 237 -4.47 16.51 -25.71
N ALA A 238 -5.10 15.51 -26.31
CA ALA A 238 -6.13 15.66 -27.36
C ALA A 238 -7.54 15.90 -26.79
N ALA A 239 -7.74 15.71 -25.48
CA ALA A 239 -9.03 15.86 -24.81
C ALA A 239 -9.16 17.20 -24.01
N ARG A 240 -8.13 18.04 -24.03
CA ARG A 240 -8.11 19.42 -23.48
C ARG A 240 -8.09 20.46 -24.59
#